data_45fa8f5d880fa6b622962123b2e328d1
#
_entry.id   45fa8f5d880fa6b622962123b2e328d1
#
_cell.length_a   1.000
_cell.length_b   1.000
_cell.length_c   1.000
_cell.angle_alpha   90.00
_cell.angle_beta   90.00
_cell.angle_gamma   90.00
#
_symmetry.space_group_name_H-M   'P 1'
#
loop_
_entity.id
_entity.type
_entity.pdbx_description
1 polymer ?
#
loop_
_entity_poly.entity_id
_entity_poly.type
_entity_poly.pdbx_seq_one_letter_code
_entity_poly.pdbx_strand_id
1 'polypeptide(L)'
;MYISKVSLINYRNFRNNKFLFNNNINTIIGENGSGKTNLFRAIRLLLDDNLLKYSYKLDESDFCRGLGDWRGHWIIISLEFSELSNDEAIQSLFIHGTGNVGITVDKASYNLYFRPKAEIRLKLSELESGDINGFNRIKENITINDYETYFTGKSNVDFNDADIYKELVGDFENIKFDYDIDEEKFGVKIPHQLSISKEI
;
A
#
# COMPACT_ATOMS: atom_id res chain seq x y z
N MET A 1 -15.71 14.15 5.18
CA MET A 1 -14.65 13.21 4.71
C MET A 1 -15.19 11.80 4.63
N TYR A 2 -14.86 11.05 3.57
CA TYR A 2 -15.20 9.63 3.43
C TYR A 2 -14.14 8.90 2.61
N ILE A 3 -14.06 7.57 2.73
CA ILE A 3 -13.18 6.76 1.89
C ILE A 3 -13.81 6.71 0.49
N SER A 4 -13.17 7.31 -0.50
CA SER A 4 -13.66 7.34 -1.87
C SER A 4 -13.15 6.19 -2.72
N LYS A 5 -11.97 5.65 -2.37
CA LYS A 5 -11.39 4.52 -3.11
C LYS A 5 -10.55 3.64 -2.18
N VAL A 6 -10.61 2.35 -2.40
CA VAL A 6 -9.71 1.35 -1.80
C VAL A 6 -9.01 0.60 -2.93
N SER A 7 -7.69 0.60 -2.93
CA SER A 7 -6.87 -0.18 -3.86
C SER A 7 -6.19 -1.31 -3.11
N LEU A 8 -6.32 -2.54 -3.63
CA LEU A 8 -5.75 -3.74 -3.05
C LEU A 8 -4.91 -4.46 -4.10
N ILE A 9 -3.61 -4.51 -3.86
CA ILE A 9 -2.66 -5.17 -4.76
C ILE A 9 -1.96 -6.29 -4.01
N ASN A 10 -2.00 -7.48 -4.58
CA ASN A 10 -1.38 -8.70 -4.06
C ASN A 10 -1.85 -9.11 -2.65
N TYR A 11 -3.03 -8.69 -2.24
CA TYR A 11 -3.56 -8.99 -0.91
C TYR A 11 -4.61 -10.08 -0.95
N ARG A 12 -4.34 -11.23 -0.35
CA ARG A 12 -5.23 -12.40 -0.21
C ARG A 12 -5.85 -12.87 -1.54
N ASN A 13 -7.14 -12.62 -1.75
CA ASN A 13 -7.84 -12.95 -2.99
C ASN A 13 -7.82 -11.79 -4.02
N PHE A 14 -7.18 -10.68 -3.71
CA PHE A 14 -7.10 -9.51 -4.56
C PHE A 14 -5.71 -9.41 -5.21
N ARG A 15 -5.65 -9.63 -6.51
CA ARG A 15 -4.40 -9.48 -7.29
C ARG A 15 -4.13 -8.02 -7.60
N ASN A 16 -5.13 -7.35 -8.17
CA ASN A 16 -5.12 -5.93 -8.49
C ASN A 16 -6.58 -5.48 -8.59
N ASN A 17 -7.14 -5.01 -7.48
CA ASN A 17 -8.54 -4.66 -7.40
C ASN A 17 -8.70 -3.26 -6.81
N LYS A 18 -9.68 -2.52 -7.32
CA LYS A 18 -10.09 -1.25 -6.75
C LYS A 18 -11.59 -1.24 -6.47
N PHE A 19 -11.95 -0.58 -5.38
CA PHE A 19 -13.32 -0.38 -4.93
C PHE A 19 -13.57 1.13 -4.80
N LEU A 20 -14.60 1.60 -5.46
CA LEU A 20 -15.01 3.02 -5.42
C LEU A 20 -16.24 3.15 -4.53
N PHE A 21 -16.24 4.16 -3.67
CA PHE A 21 -17.30 4.43 -2.72
C PHE A 21 -17.81 5.87 -2.89
N ASN A 22 -19.06 6.08 -2.50
CA ASN A 22 -19.70 7.39 -2.42
C ASN A 22 -19.77 7.85 -0.97
N ASN A 23 -20.04 9.14 -0.74
CA ASN A 23 -20.19 9.72 0.59
C ASN A 23 -21.45 9.28 1.36
N ASN A 24 -22.30 8.47 0.75
CA ASN A 24 -23.52 7.91 1.31
C ASN A 24 -23.34 6.44 1.72
N ILE A 25 -24.45 5.74 1.87
CA ILE A 25 -24.47 4.31 2.18
C ILE A 25 -23.94 3.51 0.98
N ASN A 26 -22.92 2.71 1.21
CA ASN A 26 -22.38 1.78 0.23
C ASN A 26 -22.68 0.35 0.64
N THR A 27 -23.33 -0.41 -0.22
CA THR A 27 -23.67 -1.81 0.03
C THR A 27 -22.74 -2.74 -0.73
N ILE A 28 -22.07 -3.64 -0.01
CA ILE A 28 -21.19 -4.64 -0.61
C ILE A 28 -21.89 -5.99 -0.62
N ILE A 29 -22.22 -6.46 -1.81
CA ILE A 29 -22.92 -7.73 -2.03
C ILE A 29 -21.97 -8.72 -2.74
N GLY A 30 -22.08 -9.98 -2.41
CA GLY A 30 -21.31 -11.05 -3.04
C GLY A 30 -21.49 -12.37 -2.32
N GLU A 31 -21.15 -13.47 -3.00
CA GLU A 31 -21.20 -14.82 -2.46
C GLU A 31 -20.26 -15.02 -1.27
N ASN A 32 -20.43 -16.11 -0.53
CA ASN A 32 -19.50 -16.49 0.51
C ASN A 32 -18.14 -16.82 -0.11
N GLY A 33 -17.08 -16.28 0.49
CA GLY A 33 -15.72 -16.43 -0.06
C GLY A 33 -15.32 -15.40 -1.13
N SER A 34 -16.22 -14.52 -1.58
CA SER A 34 -15.90 -13.47 -2.58
C SER A 34 -14.88 -12.42 -2.13
N GLY A 35 -14.48 -12.42 -0.85
CA GLY A 35 -13.47 -11.50 -0.34
C GLY A 35 -14.00 -10.32 0.47
N LYS A 36 -15.32 -10.23 0.73
CA LYS A 36 -15.90 -9.12 1.53
C LYS A 36 -15.17 -8.91 2.85
N THR A 37 -14.95 -9.98 3.60
CA THR A 37 -14.22 -9.94 4.88
C THR A 37 -12.79 -9.46 4.68
N ASN A 38 -12.12 -9.85 3.59
CA ASN A 38 -10.76 -9.43 3.30
C ASN A 38 -10.69 -7.94 2.94
N LEU A 39 -11.69 -7.41 2.24
CA LEU A 39 -11.79 -5.97 1.97
C LEU A 39 -11.92 -5.16 3.27
N PHE A 40 -12.85 -5.55 4.15
CA PHE A 40 -12.99 -4.88 5.46
C PHE A 40 -11.74 -5.02 6.32
N ARG A 41 -11.08 -6.17 6.28
CA ARG A 41 -9.83 -6.38 7.00
C ARG A 41 -8.72 -5.49 6.47
N ALA A 42 -8.61 -5.31 5.16
CA ALA A 42 -7.65 -4.40 4.54
C ALA A 42 -7.86 -2.94 5.01
N ILE A 43 -9.10 -2.47 5.06
CA ILE A 43 -9.44 -1.14 5.58
C ILE A 43 -9.03 -1.03 7.06
N ARG A 44 -9.34 -2.05 7.87
CA ARG A 44 -8.97 -2.08 9.29
C ARG A 44 -7.47 -2.11 9.53
N LEU A 45 -6.67 -2.71 8.65
CA LEU A 45 -5.21 -2.68 8.76
C LEU A 45 -4.62 -1.26 8.73
N LEU A 46 -5.33 -0.32 8.10
CA LEU A 46 -4.94 1.09 8.04
C LEU A 46 -5.60 1.94 9.12
N LEU A 47 -6.85 1.64 9.49
CA LEU A 47 -7.65 2.51 10.37
C LEU A 47 -7.76 2.02 11.81
N ASP A 48 -7.42 0.76 12.08
CA ASP A 48 -7.50 0.18 13.43
C ASP A 48 -6.09 0.03 14.02
N ASP A 49 -5.66 1.02 14.81
CA ASP A 49 -4.33 1.08 15.42
C ASP A 49 -4.00 -0.16 16.27
N ASN A 50 -5.01 -0.81 16.84
CA ASN A 50 -4.81 -1.96 17.69
C ASN A 50 -4.62 -3.25 16.90
N LEU A 51 -5.11 -3.31 15.67
CA LEU A 51 -5.09 -4.55 14.89
C LEU A 51 -3.66 -5.01 14.60
N LEU A 52 -2.83 -4.17 14.02
CA LEU A 52 -1.43 -4.49 13.72
C LEU A 52 -0.54 -4.50 14.96
N LYS A 53 -0.84 -3.66 15.95
CA LYS A 53 -0.03 -3.53 17.14
C LYS A 53 -0.14 -4.73 18.08
N TYR A 54 -1.33 -5.31 18.23
CA TYR A 54 -1.61 -6.31 19.25
C TYR A 54 -2.19 -7.64 18.75
N SER A 55 -2.80 -7.65 17.58
CA SER A 55 -3.64 -8.77 17.19
C SER A 55 -3.25 -9.44 15.87
N TYR A 56 -2.48 -8.76 15.01
CA TYR A 56 -2.23 -9.26 13.67
C TYR A 56 -0.89 -8.82 13.10
N LYS A 57 -0.14 -9.79 12.59
CA LYS A 57 1.06 -9.56 11.80
C LYS A 57 0.81 -10.12 10.39
N LEU A 58 1.09 -9.31 9.38
CA LEU A 58 1.04 -9.77 7.99
C LEU A 58 2.07 -10.88 7.78
N ASP A 59 1.68 -11.91 7.07
CA ASP A 59 2.51 -13.07 6.77
C ASP A 59 2.36 -13.53 5.30
N GLU A 60 3.01 -14.63 4.96
CA GLU A 60 2.99 -15.16 3.60
C GLU A 60 1.58 -15.55 3.12
N SER A 61 0.67 -15.93 4.03
CA SER A 61 -0.71 -16.29 3.69
C SER A 61 -1.57 -15.09 3.28
N ASP A 62 -1.08 -13.86 3.55
CA ASP A 62 -1.74 -12.63 3.14
C ASP A 62 -1.41 -12.21 1.72
N PHE A 63 -0.39 -12.80 1.12
CA PHE A 63 -0.13 -12.59 -0.31
C PHE A 63 -1.18 -13.28 -1.18
N CYS A 64 -1.45 -12.66 -2.33
CA CYS A 64 -2.39 -13.23 -3.30
C CYS A 64 -1.84 -14.54 -3.87
N ARG A 65 -2.60 -15.60 -3.76
CA ARG A 65 -2.22 -16.93 -4.29
C ARG A 65 -1.95 -16.90 -5.80
N GLY A 66 -2.57 -15.98 -6.53
CA GLY A 66 -2.35 -15.79 -7.96
C GLY A 66 -0.96 -15.25 -8.33
N LEU A 67 -0.13 -14.86 -7.34
CA LEU A 67 1.28 -14.52 -7.56
C LEU A 67 2.14 -15.74 -7.90
N GLY A 68 1.77 -16.93 -7.40
CA GLY A 68 2.64 -18.09 -7.37
C GLY A 68 3.67 -17.95 -6.25
N ASP A 69 4.79 -17.30 -6.52
CA ASP A 69 5.81 -16.99 -5.50
C ASP A 69 5.73 -15.53 -5.07
N TRP A 70 5.49 -15.29 -3.80
CA TRP A 70 5.33 -13.95 -3.23
C TRP A 70 6.65 -13.22 -2.99
N ARG A 71 7.78 -13.92 -2.99
CA ARG A 71 9.09 -13.36 -2.62
C ARG A 71 9.51 -12.24 -3.57
N GLY A 72 9.87 -11.11 -3.00
CA GLY A 72 10.20 -9.88 -3.73
C GLY A 72 8.98 -9.01 -4.03
N HIS A 73 7.77 -9.58 -4.12
CA HIS A 73 6.55 -8.81 -4.33
C HIS A 73 6.10 -8.05 -3.08
N TRP A 74 5.33 -6.99 -3.29
CA TRP A 74 4.74 -6.20 -2.21
C TRP A 74 3.23 -6.41 -2.15
N ILE A 75 2.68 -6.34 -0.92
CA ILE A 75 1.27 -6.06 -0.72
C ILE A 75 1.12 -4.55 -0.62
N ILE A 76 0.19 -3.98 -1.37
CA ILE A 76 -0.17 -2.57 -1.30
C ILE A 76 -1.65 -2.47 -0.96
N ILE A 77 -1.95 -1.75 0.13
CA ILE A 77 -3.30 -1.37 0.53
C ILE A 77 -3.31 0.15 0.57
N SER A 78 -4.15 0.78 -0.25
CA SER A 78 -4.27 2.23 -0.31
C SER A 78 -5.71 2.65 -0.11
N LEU A 79 -5.92 3.63 0.77
CA LEU A 79 -7.18 4.34 0.97
C LEU A 79 -7.05 5.75 0.42
N GLU A 80 -7.99 6.16 -0.43
CA GLU A 80 -8.17 7.54 -0.82
C GLU A 80 -9.38 8.12 -0.10
N PHE A 81 -9.20 9.32 0.44
CA PHE A 81 -10.25 10.08 1.11
C PHE A 81 -10.63 11.29 0.26
N SER A 82 -11.92 11.60 0.23
CA SER A 82 -12.47 12.78 -0.42
C SER A 82 -13.31 13.61 0.53
N GLU A 83 -13.60 14.85 0.16
CA GLU A 83 -14.34 15.81 0.97
C GLU A 83 -13.67 16.03 2.34
N LEU A 84 -12.38 16.34 2.32
CA LEU A 84 -11.62 16.63 3.53
C LEU A 84 -12.17 17.86 4.22
N SER A 85 -12.20 17.84 5.54
CA SER A 85 -12.53 19.00 6.36
C SER A 85 -11.53 20.15 6.11
N ASN A 86 -12.01 21.39 6.17
CA ASN A 86 -11.15 22.58 6.17
C ASN A 86 -10.39 22.77 7.49
N ASP A 87 -10.47 21.84 8.43
CA ASP A 87 -9.71 21.86 9.67
C ASP A 87 -8.23 21.71 9.36
N GLU A 88 -7.44 22.71 9.76
CA GLU A 88 -5.99 22.76 9.54
C GLU A 88 -5.28 21.55 10.15
N ALA A 89 -5.78 20.99 11.25
CA ALA A 89 -5.21 19.82 11.90
C ALA A 89 -5.39 18.56 11.01
N ILE A 90 -6.55 18.36 10.41
CA ILE A 90 -6.82 17.26 9.48
C ILE A 90 -6.03 17.47 8.19
N GLN A 91 -6.01 18.70 7.66
CA GLN A 91 -5.25 19.01 6.47
C GLN A 91 -3.75 18.80 6.67
N SER A 92 -3.19 19.19 7.81
CA SER A 92 -1.76 19.04 8.10
C SER A 92 -1.32 17.57 8.17
N LEU A 93 -2.20 16.66 8.56
CA LEU A 93 -1.94 15.22 8.58
C LEU A 93 -1.81 14.63 7.18
N PHE A 94 -2.54 15.19 6.22
CA PHE A 94 -2.62 14.69 4.85
C PHE A 94 -1.94 15.59 3.81
N ILE A 95 -1.65 16.84 4.18
CA ILE A 95 -1.05 17.84 3.29
C ILE A 95 0.34 18.18 3.77
N HIS A 96 1.39 17.67 3.14
CA HIS A 96 2.71 18.30 3.19
C HIS A 96 3.05 18.93 1.85
N GLY A 97 3.28 20.19 1.93
CA GLY A 97 4.26 20.93 1.17
C GLY A 97 4.25 20.81 -0.33
N THR A 98 3.18 21.21 -0.98
CA THR A 98 3.36 22.08 -2.12
C THR A 98 3.10 23.50 -1.61
N GLY A 99 4.12 24.37 -1.63
CA GLY A 99 4.07 25.70 -1.03
C GLY A 99 3.13 26.70 -1.73
N ASN A 100 1.95 26.27 -2.11
CA ASN A 100 0.87 27.08 -2.62
C ASN A 100 -0.19 27.27 -1.52
N VAL A 101 -0.04 28.32 -0.78
CA VAL A 101 -1.06 28.87 0.12
C VAL A 101 -2.31 29.16 -0.73
N GLY A 102 -3.39 28.43 -0.51
CA GLY A 102 -4.70 28.71 -1.11
C GLY A 102 -5.34 27.61 -1.94
N ILE A 103 -4.76 26.41 -2.04
CA ILE A 103 -5.42 25.27 -2.70
C ILE A 103 -6.08 24.42 -1.61
N THR A 104 -7.42 24.34 -1.64
CA THR A 104 -8.17 23.33 -0.87
C THR A 104 -7.79 21.97 -1.41
N VAL A 105 -7.19 21.12 -0.60
CA VAL A 105 -6.90 19.74 -0.98
C VAL A 105 -8.13 18.91 -0.70
N ASP A 106 -8.82 18.54 -1.77
CA ASP A 106 -10.05 17.74 -1.69
C ASP A 106 -9.80 16.25 -1.46
N LYS A 107 -8.55 15.79 -1.58
CA LYS A 107 -8.20 14.37 -1.52
C LYS A 107 -6.96 14.12 -0.67
N ALA A 108 -6.98 13.00 0.04
CA ALA A 108 -5.84 12.50 0.77
C ALA A 108 -5.66 11.00 0.51
N SER A 109 -4.44 10.48 0.71
CA SER A 109 -4.17 9.05 0.64
C SER A 109 -3.50 8.56 1.91
N TYR A 110 -3.79 7.32 2.28
CA TYR A 110 -3.12 6.60 3.35
C TYR A 110 -2.84 5.18 2.88
N ASN A 111 -1.56 4.79 2.89
CA ASN A 111 -1.10 3.57 2.27
C ASN A 111 -0.35 2.69 3.27
N LEU A 112 -0.53 1.39 3.13
CA LEU A 112 0.25 0.35 3.76
C LEU A 112 1.00 -0.41 2.67
N TYR A 113 2.32 -0.46 2.79
CA TYR A 113 3.20 -1.33 2.02
C TYR A 113 3.72 -2.43 2.94
N PHE A 114 3.41 -3.67 2.65
CA PHE A 114 4.10 -4.82 3.22
C PHE A 114 5.13 -5.28 2.20
N ARG A 115 6.40 -5.02 2.49
CA ARG A 115 7.49 -5.03 1.52
C ARG A 115 8.77 -5.65 2.09
N PRO A 116 9.69 -6.10 1.25
CA PRO A 116 11.02 -6.50 1.70
C PRO A 116 11.73 -5.34 2.42
N LYS A 117 12.47 -5.66 3.48
CA LYS A 117 13.33 -4.71 4.19
C LYS A 117 14.39 -4.09 3.28
N ALA A 118 14.93 -2.96 3.70
CA ALA A 118 15.91 -2.18 2.94
C ALA A 118 17.10 -3.04 2.42
N GLU A 119 17.60 -3.94 3.26
CA GLU A 119 18.72 -4.82 2.89
C GLU A 119 18.41 -5.73 1.69
N ILE A 120 17.19 -6.26 1.63
CA ILE A 120 16.76 -7.11 0.50
C ILE A 120 16.52 -6.25 -0.74
N ARG A 121 15.88 -5.08 -0.58
CA ARG A 121 15.62 -4.16 -1.69
C ARG A 121 16.93 -3.66 -2.31
N LEU A 122 17.94 -3.38 -1.49
CA LEU A 122 19.27 -2.99 -1.97
C LEU A 122 19.89 -4.12 -2.80
N LYS A 123 19.90 -5.35 -2.29
CA LYS A 123 20.42 -6.51 -3.05
C LYS A 123 19.69 -6.72 -4.38
N LEU A 124 18.39 -6.49 -4.43
CA LEU A 124 17.61 -6.60 -5.66
C LEU A 124 17.99 -5.49 -6.66
N SER A 125 18.19 -4.26 -6.18
CA SER A 125 18.56 -3.13 -7.05
C SER A 125 20.00 -3.19 -7.60
N GLU A 126 20.87 -3.96 -6.96
CA GLU A 126 22.24 -4.21 -7.45
C GLU A 126 22.33 -5.25 -8.56
N LEU A 127 21.22 -5.93 -8.89
CA LEU A 127 21.17 -6.89 -9.98
C LEU A 127 21.26 -6.17 -11.33
N GLU A 128 22.05 -6.73 -12.24
CA GLU A 128 22.00 -6.32 -13.65
C GLU A 128 20.62 -6.68 -14.24
N SER A 129 20.13 -5.80 -15.11
CA SER A 129 18.85 -6.07 -15.79
C SER A 129 18.93 -7.40 -16.55
N GLY A 130 17.97 -8.29 -16.29
CA GLY A 130 17.91 -9.63 -16.89
C GLY A 130 18.70 -10.71 -16.16
N ASP A 131 19.35 -10.42 -15.02
CA ASP A 131 20.07 -11.45 -14.23
C ASP A 131 19.09 -12.35 -13.46
N ILE A 132 18.47 -13.27 -14.18
CA ILE A 132 17.53 -14.26 -13.63
C ILE A 132 18.19 -15.15 -12.56
N ASN A 133 19.46 -15.50 -12.75
CA ASN A 133 20.18 -16.39 -11.82
C ASN A 133 20.48 -15.66 -10.50
N GLY A 134 20.92 -14.41 -10.57
CA GLY A 134 21.11 -13.57 -9.41
C GLY A 134 19.82 -13.35 -8.65
N PHE A 135 18.74 -13.04 -9.36
CA PHE A 135 17.42 -12.86 -8.78
C PHE A 135 16.94 -14.14 -8.05
N ASN A 136 17.02 -15.30 -8.67
CA ASN A 136 16.61 -16.55 -8.07
C ASN A 136 17.40 -16.86 -6.79
N ARG A 137 18.74 -16.64 -6.80
CA ARG A 137 19.58 -16.83 -5.60
C ARG A 137 19.16 -15.93 -4.44
N ILE A 138 18.81 -14.66 -4.72
CA ILE A 138 18.31 -13.76 -3.65
C ILE A 138 16.95 -14.25 -3.19
N LYS A 139 16.04 -14.53 -4.12
CA LYS A 139 14.67 -14.92 -3.84
C LYS A 139 14.55 -16.17 -2.98
N GLU A 140 15.35 -17.20 -3.23
CA GLU A 140 15.38 -18.45 -2.46
C GLU A 140 15.68 -18.22 -0.97
N ASN A 141 16.43 -17.19 -0.64
CA ASN A 141 16.81 -16.85 0.73
C ASN A 141 15.85 -15.86 1.42
N ILE A 142 14.86 -15.34 0.70
CA ILE A 142 13.87 -14.43 1.30
C ILE A 142 12.86 -15.22 2.13
N THR A 143 12.69 -14.79 3.38
CA THR A 143 11.69 -15.28 4.31
C THR A 143 10.71 -14.19 4.69
N ILE A 144 9.60 -14.54 5.32
CA ILE A 144 8.64 -13.53 5.80
C ILE A 144 9.23 -12.59 6.86
N ASN A 145 10.26 -13.01 7.57
CA ASN A 145 10.95 -12.17 8.55
C ASN A 145 11.78 -11.05 7.89
N ASP A 146 12.04 -11.15 6.58
CA ASP A 146 12.73 -10.14 5.79
C ASP A 146 11.77 -9.06 5.27
N TYR A 147 10.51 -9.11 5.69
CA TYR A 147 9.49 -8.13 5.33
C TYR A 147 9.20 -7.16 6.48
N GLU A 148 8.76 -5.98 6.11
CA GLU A 148 8.34 -4.92 7.02
C GLU A 148 7.00 -4.33 6.59
N THR A 149 6.23 -3.80 7.54
CA THR A 149 5.08 -2.96 7.28
C THR A 149 5.52 -1.51 7.28
N TYR A 150 5.19 -0.78 6.21
CA TYR A 150 5.62 0.60 6.00
C TYR A 150 4.41 1.45 5.60
N PHE A 151 4.21 2.56 6.30
CA PHE A 151 3.06 3.44 6.07
C PHE A 151 3.48 4.71 5.38
N THR A 152 2.69 5.13 4.39
CA THR A 152 2.87 6.41 3.70
C THR A 152 1.55 7.15 3.57
N GLY A 153 1.65 8.48 3.47
CA GLY A 153 0.57 9.36 3.06
C GLY A 153 0.97 10.19 1.85
N LYS A 154 -0.01 10.87 1.24
CA LYS A 154 0.24 11.86 0.17
C LYS A 154 0.74 11.29 -1.16
N SER A 155 0.49 10.03 -1.42
CA SER A 155 0.68 9.50 -2.77
C SER A 155 -0.32 10.13 -3.75
N ASN A 156 0.12 10.35 -4.97
CA ASN A 156 -0.70 10.93 -6.05
C ASN A 156 -0.87 9.99 -7.25
N VAL A 157 -0.62 8.69 -7.06
CA VAL A 157 -0.65 7.68 -8.12
C VAL A 157 -1.88 6.77 -8.03
N ASP A 158 -2.27 6.17 -9.14
CA ASP A 158 -3.21 5.05 -9.14
C ASP A 158 -2.42 3.73 -8.99
N PHE A 159 -2.39 3.16 -7.79
CA PHE A 159 -1.69 1.89 -7.52
C PHE A 159 -2.24 0.71 -8.32
N ASN A 160 -3.40 0.84 -8.93
CA ASN A 160 -3.97 -0.20 -9.79
C ASN A 160 -3.40 -0.18 -11.22
N ASP A 161 -2.63 0.85 -11.57
CA ASP A 161 -1.86 0.90 -12.80
C ASP A 161 -0.65 -0.05 -12.70
N ALA A 162 -0.50 -0.93 -13.70
CA ALA A 162 0.57 -1.92 -13.73
C ALA A 162 1.97 -1.27 -13.87
N ASP A 163 2.07 -0.16 -14.58
CA ASP A 163 3.34 0.56 -14.75
C ASP A 163 3.76 1.23 -13.44
N ILE A 164 2.80 1.74 -12.66
CA ILE A 164 3.03 2.25 -11.31
C ILE A 164 3.55 1.16 -10.38
N TYR A 165 2.99 -0.06 -10.47
CA TYR A 165 3.49 -1.19 -9.69
C TYR A 165 4.92 -1.57 -10.08
N LYS A 166 5.23 -1.63 -11.40
CA LYS A 166 6.57 -1.91 -11.89
C LYS A 166 7.59 -0.86 -11.44
N GLU A 167 7.22 0.41 -11.47
CA GLU A 167 8.08 1.50 -11.03
C GLU A 167 8.35 1.46 -9.51
N LEU A 168 7.33 1.20 -8.69
CA LEU A 168 7.47 1.18 -7.23
C LEU A 168 8.16 -0.08 -6.71
N VAL A 169 7.78 -1.24 -7.25
CA VAL A 169 8.16 -2.54 -6.70
C VAL A 169 9.29 -3.18 -7.51
N GLY A 170 9.27 -2.99 -8.82
CA GLY A 170 10.23 -3.53 -9.76
C GLY A 170 9.58 -4.31 -10.91
N ASP A 171 10.31 -4.42 -11.99
CA ASP A 171 9.94 -5.19 -13.17
C ASP A 171 10.51 -6.61 -13.06
N PHE A 172 9.68 -7.55 -12.66
CA PHE A 172 10.04 -8.97 -12.49
C PHE A 172 10.27 -9.69 -13.82
N GLU A 173 9.75 -9.17 -14.93
CA GLU A 173 9.96 -9.74 -16.26
C GLU A 173 11.37 -9.42 -16.77
N ASN A 174 11.83 -8.19 -16.53
CA ASN A 174 13.14 -7.70 -16.97
C ASN A 174 14.18 -7.71 -15.83
N ILE A 175 13.84 -8.18 -14.64
CA ILE A 175 14.70 -8.20 -13.45
C ILE A 175 15.36 -6.83 -13.22
N LYS A 176 14.50 -5.81 -13.10
CA LYS A 176 14.92 -4.45 -12.85
C LYS A 176 14.22 -3.90 -11.62
N PHE A 177 14.99 -3.52 -10.62
CA PHE A 177 14.51 -3.03 -9.34
C PHE A 177 15.22 -1.73 -8.99
N ASP A 178 14.47 -0.73 -8.56
CA ASP A 178 15.02 0.52 -8.06
C ASP A 178 14.97 0.53 -6.52
N TYR A 179 16.06 0.97 -5.89
CA TYR A 179 16.10 1.06 -4.43
C TYR A 179 15.42 2.32 -3.93
N ASP A 180 15.68 3.45 -4.60
CA ASP A 180 15.15 4.76 -4.24
C ASP A 180 13.67 4.86 -4.66
N ILE A 181 12.85 5.32 -3.72
CA ILE A 181 11.42 5.52 -3.95
C ILE A 181 11.17 7.02 -4.00
N ASP A 182 10.53 7.48 -5.07
CA ASP A 182 10.08 8.85 -5.20
C ASP A 182 8.95 9.13 -4.17
N GLU A 183 9.32 9.76 -3.05
CA GLU A 183 8.37 10.08 -1.97
C GLU A 183 7.31 11.10 -2.38
N GLU A 184 7.58 11.98 -3.35
CA GLU A 184 6.58 12.91 -3.87
C GLU A 184 5.48 12.19 -4.64
N LYS A 185 5.84 11.09 -5.30
CA LYS A 185 4.94 10.27 -6.10
C LYS A 185 4.23 9.20 -5.27
N PHE A 186 5.01 8.41 -4.51
CA PHE A 186 4.52 7.22 -3.81
C PHE A 186 4.15 7.47 -2.35
N GLY A 187 4.38 8.67 -1.88
CA GLY A 187 4.00 9.11 -0.55
C GLY A 187 5.15 9.11 0.46
N VAL A 188 5.05 10.06 1.36
CA VAL A 188 6.01 10.28 2.45
C VAL A 188 5.74 9.33 3.60
N LYS A 189 6.77 8.83 4.25
CA LYS A 189 6.67 7.99 5.44
C LYS A 189 5.87 8.68 6.54
N ILE A 190 4.88 7.96 7.09
CA ILE A 190 4.08 8.42 8.21
C ILE A 190 4.29 7.48 9.39
N PRO A 191 4.40 7.99 10.64
CA PRO A 191 4.36 7.14 11.82
C PRO A 191 3.01 6.42 11.90
N HIS A 192 3.00 5.14 12.25
CA HIS A 192 1.78 4.34 12.44
C HIS A 192 0.78 4.93 13.47
N GLN A 193 1.19 5.93 14.25
CA GLN A 193 0.45 6.51 15.36
C GLN A 193 -0.39 7.75 15.00
N LEU A 194 -0.60 8.04 13.74
CA LEU A 194 -1.59 9.04 13.36
C LEU A 194 -2.97 8.41 13.58
N SER A 195 -3.48 8.53 14.82
CA SER A 195 -4.83 8.05 15.16
C SER A 195 -5.87 8.92 14.45
N ILE A 196 -6.13 8.59 13.19
CA ILE A 196 -7.31 9.05 12.46
C ILE A 196 -8.59 8.59 13.20
N SER A 197 -8.46 7.57 14.05
CA SER A 197 -9.55 6.95 14.80
C SER A 197 -10.19 7.81 15.90
N LYS A 198 -9.69 8.99 16.17
CA LYS A 198 -10.26 9.86 17.23
C LYS A 198 -11.23 10.91 16.74
N GLU A 199 -11.39 11.09 15.43
CA GLU A 199 -12.19 12.17 14.83
C GLU A 199 -13.15 11.71 13.71
N ILE A 200 -13.39 10.40 13.54
CA ILE A 200 -14.39 9.85 12.62
C ILE A 200 -15.60 9.36 13.42
#